data_5584835ef6bd1e13d3f005cc0370f851
#
_entry.id   5584835ef6bd1e13d3f005cc0370f851
#
_cell.length_a   1.000
_cell.length_b   1.000
_cell.length_c   1.000
_cell.angle_alpha   90.00
_cell.angle_beta   90.00
_cell.angle_gamma   90.00
#
_symmetry.space_group_name_H-M   'P 1'
#
loop_
_entity.id
_entity.type
_entity.pdbx_description
1 polymer ?
#
loop_
_entity_poly.entity_id
_entity_poly.type
_entity_poly.pdbx_seq_one_letter_code
_entity_poly.pdbx_strand_id
1 'polypeptide(L)'
;MKKSARIALHCLLAMVLTVPLAACGSDTKDTTPKKDMSANTREQLAELAKSDERLTGELENKTIKWMSDWDINSDDTGKTTPIELAVFQERYGGQIEWYQTTYGSRYDNLANAINSDEGVDFFYGGNWDAFPKGAVRGMFVPYDNYIDLDSELWADVKDANDAMMWNGGHYMAIVEVTGDNCAIIYNRKTMDENGLDDPAELFEKGKWDWDAFEDMLSEFVDTSDEHYGIDSWYFESGLSASTGVPYIGLENGKLVNNLRNEAIEDYQNLMYGLWQSDYIALGVGDYGWTSRDYYIGEGKLLFYPCGLWALGNEKSQWSKTFGEDVFFVPVPKYDKADEYYIPTSVNAYCFVKGGHNPEGVGKFLDCFRFSKISDGAQEISDEQFVKDYEWTDEMIEMKNKMNEMALENPVFDYYNGISSDVTDILDSSVNGIRATSRGVPWNESVNAIYDQTQNFIDEVNEKNSAE
;
A
#
# COMPACT_ATOMS: atom_id res chain seq x y z
N MET A 1 9.20 28.41 61.66
CA MET A 1 10.58 28.45 62.15
C MET A 1 11.43 27.71 61.14
N LYS A 2 12.20 28.46 60.31
CA LYS A 2 13.69 28.53 60.29
C LYS A 2 14.32 27.13 60.02
N LYS A 3 15.15 26.87 59.00
CA LYS A 3 16.21 27.61 58.27
C LYS A 3 16.60 26.76 57.07
N SER A 4 16.73 27.28 55.86
CA SER A 4 17.93 27.83 55.21
C SER A 4 19.07 26.84 54.95
N ALA A 5 19.30 26.48 53.71
CA ALA A 5 20.43 26.71 52.80
C ALA A 5 21.80 26.12 53.22
N ARG A 6 22.46 25.46 52.31
CA ARG A 6 23.73 25.90 51.71
C ARG A 6 24.23 25.03 50.58
N ILE A 7 24.58 25.69 49.55
CA ILE A 7 25.36 25.34 48.35
C ILE A 7 26.78 24.93 48.82
N ALA A 8 27.33 23.87 48.23
CA ALA A 8 28.77 23.71 48.12
C ALA A 8 29.16 23.07 46.79
N LEU A 9 29.70 23.89 45.97
CA LEU A 9 30.46 23.68 44.75
C LEU A 9 31.78 22.98 45.10
N HIS A 10 32.11 21.86 44.47
CA HIS A 10 33.51 21.40 44.36
C HIS A 10 33.76 20.88 42.94
N CYS A 11 34.59 21.64 42.25
CA CYS A 11 35.29 21.27 41.02
C CYS A 11 36.42 20.29 41.30
N LEU A 12 36.85 19.64 40.21
CA LEU A 12 38.13 18.94 39.95
C LEU A 12 38.14 17.42 40.24
N LEU A 13 38.22 16.57 39.22
CA LEU A 13 39.48 16.22 38.54
C LEU A 13 39.12 15.39 37.28
N ALA A 14 39.55 15.87 36.14
CA ALA A 14 39.60 15.10 34.90
C ALA A 14 40.69 14.02 35.05
N MET A 15 40.30 12.74 35.05
CA MET A 15 41.18 11.63 34.72
C MET A 15 40.74 11.07 33.38
N VAL A 16 41.49 11.45 32.37
CA VAL A 16 41.46 10.82 31.06
C VAL A 16 42.01 9.41 31.20
N LEU A 17 41.11 8.44 31.30
CA LEU A 17 41.45 7.03 31.07
C LEU A 17 41.14 6.75 29.61
N THR A 18 42.18 6.84 28.76
CA THR A 18 42.20 6.25 27.44
C THR A 18 42.12 4.73 27.57
N VAL A 19 40.91 4.21 27.49
CA VAL A 19 40.71 2.79 27.21
C VAL A 19 40.74 2.67 25.67
N PRO A 20 41.63 1.87 25.08
CA PRO A 20 41.52 1.54 23.70
C PRO A 20 40.24 0.72 23.52
N LEU A 21 39.22 1.28 22.90
CA LEU A 21 38.15 0.51 22.29
C LEU A 21 38.80 -0.34 21.20
N ALA A 22 39.17 -1.56 21.52
CA ALA A 22 39.27 -2.60 20.52
C ALA A 22 37.85 -2.80 19.98
N ALA A 23 37.56 -2.12 18.88
CA ALA A 23 36.43 -2.47 18.04
C ALA A 23 36.71 -3.87 17.47
N CYS A 24 36.33 -4.90 18.21
CA CYS A 24 36.00 -6.18 17.59
C CYS A 24 34.69 -5.96 16.85
N GLY A 25 34.77 -5.39 15.67
CA GLY A 25 33.81 -5.61 14.63
C GLY A 25 33.92 -7.08 14.27
N SER A 26 33.11 -7.91 14.87
CA SER A 26 32.76 -9.18 14.26
C SER A 26 31.83 -8.83 13.11
N ASP A 27 32.43 -8.55 11.93
CA ASP A 27 31.77 -8.79 10.66
C ASP A 27 31.46 -10.30 10.60
N THR A 28 30.43 -10.72 11.29
CA THR A 28 29.68 -11.90 10.88
C THR A 28 29.02 -11.46 9.55
N LYS A 29 29.76 -11.62 8.45
CA LYS A 29 29.14 -11.70 7.14
C LYS A 29 28.06 -12.76 7.30
N ASP A 30 26.82 -12.31 7.27
CA ASP A 30 25.68 -13.19 7.16
C ASP A 30 25.91 -13.99 5.88
N THR A 31 26.23 -15.28 6.04
CA THR A 31 26.52 -16.18 4.94
C THR A 31 25.25 -16.85 4.43
N THR A 32 24.09 -16.25 4.68
CA THR A 32 22.84 -16.65 4.08
C THR A 32 23.01 -16.52 2.57
N PRO A 33 22.91 -17.59 1.79
CA PRO A 33 23.04 -17.51 0.33
C PRO A 33 22.00 -16.52 -0.18
N LYS A 34 22.38 -15.61 -1.08
CA LYS A 34 21.41 -14.82 -1.83
C LYS A 34 20.37 -15.78 -2.38
N LYS A 35 19.10 -15.62 -2.01
CA LYS A 35 17.97 -16.25 -2.66
C LYS A 35 17.74 -15.53 -3.99
N ASP A 36 18.66 -15.64 -4.93
CA ASP A 36 18.44 -15.10 -6.25
C ASP A 36 17.65 -16.09 -7.10
N MET A 37 16.98 -15.56 -8.12
CA MET A 37 16.29 -16.33 -9.14
C MET A 37 17.22 -17.39 -9.72
N SER A 38 16.70 -18.59 -9.96
CA SER A 38 17.51 -19.67 -10.53
C SER A 38 17.98 -19.32 -11.96
N ALA A 39 19.15 -19.84 -12.36
CA ALA A 39 19.64 -19.63 -13.73
C ALA A 39 18.63 -20.12 -14.79
N ASN A 40 17.93 -21.23 -14.53
CA ASN A 40 16.89 -21.75 -15.42
C ASN A 40 15.70 -20.79 -15.54
N THR A 41 15.24 -20.21 -14.43
CA THR A 41 14.15 -19.22 -14.41
C THR A 41 14.53 -17.96 -15.19
N ARG A 42 15.78 -17.48 -15.02
CA ARG A 42 16.29 -16.35 -15.79
C ARG A 42 16.36 -16.65 -17.29
N GLU A 43 16.81 -17.84 -17.68
CA GLU A 43 16.86 -18.28 -19.09
C GLU A 43 15.44 -18.32 -19.69
N GLN A 44 14.47 -18.87 -18.98
CA GLN A 44 13.07 -18.88 -19.41
C GLN A 44 12.51 -17.45 -19.60
N LEU A 45 12.72 -16.56 -18.63
CA LEU A 45 12.31 -15.16 -18.75
C LEU A 45 13.01 -14.43 -19.90
N ALA A 46 14.31 -14.72 -20.12
CA ALA A 46 15.06 -14.15 -21.24
C ALA A 46 14.51 -14.60 -22.60
N GLU A 47 14.12 -15.87 -22.73
CA GLU A 47 13.50 -16.39 -23.96
C GLU A 47 12.13 -15.77 -24.19
N LEU A 48 11.27 -15.71 -23.16
CA LEU A 48 9.96 -15.05 -23.22
C LEU A 48 10.09 -13.59 -23.63
N ALA A 49 10.96 -12.83 -22.95
CA ALA A 49 11.15 -11.41 -23.21
C ALA A 49 11.74 -11.10 -24.60
N LYS A 50 12.63 -11.96 -25.12
CA LYS A 50 13.24 -11.79 -26.45
C LYS A 50 12.30 -12.16 -27.58
N SER A 51 11.39 -13.10 -27.34
CA SER A 51 10.42 -13.56 -28.33
C SER A 51 9.16 -12.67 -28.40
N ASP A 52 8.94 -11.82 -27.41
CA ASP A 52 7.76 -10.98 -27.35
C ASP A 52 7.93 -9.73 -28.22
N GLU A 53 7.08 -9.60 -29.24
CA GLU A 53 7.12 -8.48 -30.19
C GLU A 53 6.68 -7.15 -29.55
N ARG A 54 6.05 -7.15 -28.39
CA ARG A 54 5.63 -5.96 -27.66
C ARG A 54 6.80 -5.25 -26.96
N LEU A 55 7.84 -6.00 -26.57
CA LEU A 55 9.07 -5.43 -26.01
C LEU A 55 10.05 -4.99 -27.11
N THR A 56 9.82 -3.80 -27.64
CA THR A 56 10.53 -3.28 -28.83
C THR A 56 11.72 -2.38 -28.48
N GLY A 57 12.56 -2.13 -29.50
CA GLY A 57 13.67 -1.15 -29.45
C GLY A 57 14.90 -1.66 -28.70
N GLU A 58 15.88 -0.77 -28.63
CA GLU A 58 17.14 -0.95 -27.92
C GLU A 58 17.31 0.19 -26.92
N LEU A 59 18.11 -0.01 -25.88
CA LEU A 59 18.35 0.99 -24.86
C LEU A 59 19.85 1.38 -24.87
N GLU A 60 20.15 2.65 -25.20
CA GLU A 60 21.53 3.15 -25.21
C GLU A 60 22.03 3.36 -23.78
N ASN A 61 21.32 4.17 -22.97
CA ASN A 61 21.60 4.34 -21.55
C ASN A 61 20.86 3.28 -20.75
N LYS A 62 21.59 2.32 -20.20
CA LYS A 62 21.03 1.14 -19.53
C LYS A 62 20.76 1.34 -18.05
N THR A 63 21.20 2.45 -17.47
CA THR A 63 21.04 2.72 -16.05
C THR A 63 19.92 3.74 -15.83
N ILE A 64 18.98 3.40 -14.98
CA ILE A 64 17.95 4.30 -14.46
C ILE A 64 18.11 4.45 -12.95
N LYS A 65 17.88 5.64 -12.43
CA LYS A 65 18.06 5.96 -11.01
C LYS A 65 16.72 6.07 -10.30
N TRP A 66 16.50 5.24 -9.31
CA TRP A 66 15.28 5.16 -8.54
C TRP A 66 15.43 5.69 -7.12
N MET A 67 14.64 6.69 -6.75
CA MET A 67 14.55 7.17 -5.37
C MET A 67 13.44 6.45 -4.62
N SER A 68 13.80 5.73 -3.56
CA SER A 68 12.87 5.04 -2.68
C SER A 68 13.47 4.81 -1.29
N ASP A 69 12.62 4.51 -0.32
CA ASP A 69 13.00 4.02 1.02
C ASP A 69 13.31 2.52 1.05
N TRP A 70 13.12 1.83 -0.06
CA TRP A 70 13.47 0.42 -0.24
C TRP A 70 14.21 0.18 -1.56
N ASP A 71 15.09 -0.82 -1.59
CA ASP A 71 15.85 -1.20 -2.79
C ASP A 71 15.09 -2.27 -3.58
N ILE A 72 14.90 -2.08 -4.89
CA ILE A 72 14.28 -3.06 -5.77
C ILE A 72 15.24 -4.20 -6.14
N ASN A 73 16.55 -3.94 -6.04
CA ASN A 73 17.55 -4.93 -6.39
C ASN A 73 17.57 -6.10 -5.36
N SER A 74 18.02 -7.27 -5.79
CA SER A 74 18.32 -8.36 -4.87
C SER A 74 19.45 -7.96 -3.92
N ASP A 75 19.36 -8.38 -2.67
CA ASP A 75 20.31 -8.09 -1.63
C ASP A 75 20.83 -9.35 -0.93
N ASP A 76 21.73 -9.14 0.04
CA ASP A 76 22.32 -10.22 0.82
C ASP A 76 21.35 -10.78 1.91
N THR A 77 20.16 -10.19 2.07
CA THR A 77 19.14 -10.65 3.05
C THR A 77 18.27 -11.78 2.50
N GLY A 78 18.45 -12.18 1.24
CA GLY A 78 17.70 -13.24 0.58
C GLY A 78 16.54 -12.74 -0.27
N LYS A 79 16.45 -11.44 -0.53
CA LYS A 79 15.47 -10.86 -1.46
C LYS A 79 15.78 -11.31 -2.88
N THR A 80 14.80 -11.95 -3.50
CA THR A 80 14.89 -12.39 -4.90
C THR A 80 14.75 -11.20 -5.85
N THR A 81 15.40 -11.25 -7.00
CA THR A 81 15.19 -10.26 -8.08
C THR A 81 13.74 -10.31 -8.55
N PRO A 82 12.99 -9.20 -8.55
CA PRO A 82 11.65 -9.16 -9.09
C PRO A 82 11.62 -9.54 -10.58
N ILE A 83 10.51 -10.13 -11.04
CA ILE A 83 10.36 -10.61 -12.42
C ILE A 83 10.56 -9.47 -13.43
N GLU A 84 9.94 -8.31 -13.20
CA GLU A 84 10.04 -7.13 -14.06
C GLU A 84 11.49 -6.63 -14.20
N LEU A 85 12.25 -6.65 -13.09
CA LEU A 85 13.66 -6.28 -13.11
C LEU A 85 14.51 -7.32 -13.86
N ALA A 86 14.23 -8.61 -13.67
CA ALA A 86 14.91 -9.67 -14.40
C ALA A 86 14.65 -9.54 -15.91
N VAL A 87 13.40 -9.28 -16.33
CA VAL A 87 13.04 -9.03 -17.73
C VAL A 87 13.78 -7.80 -18.28
N PHE A 88 13.84 -6.71 -17.53
CA PHE A 88 14.57 -5.50 -17.93
C PHE A 88 16.06 -5.75 -18.11
N GLN A 89 16.68 -6.54 -17.21
CA GLN A 89 18.07 -6.94 -17.30
C GLN A 89 18.34 -7.82 -18.53
N GLU A 90 17.51 -8.84 -18.75
CA GLU A 90 17.70 -9.82 -19.82
C GLU A 90 17.36 -9.25 -21.21
N ARG A 91 16.33 -8.41 -21.32
CA ARG A 91 15.88 -7.84 -22.60
C ARG A 91 16.71 -6.67 -23.05
N TYR A 92 17.04 -5.74 -22.17
CA TYR A 92 17.71 -4.47 -22.49
C TYR A 92 19.10 -4.34 -21.87
N GLY A 93 19.54 -5.27 -21.01
CA GLY A 93 20.73 -5.12 -20.20
C GLY A 93 20.60 -3.99 -19.17
N GLY A 94 19.35 -3.68 -18.79
CA GLY A 94 19.01 -2.58 -17.91
C GLY A 94 19.50 -2.76 -16.47
N GLN A 95 19.73 -1.67 -15.77
CA GLN A 95 20.16 -1.66 -14.38
C GLN A 95 19.44 -0.54 -13.64
N ILE A 96 19.10 -0.78 -12.36
CA ILE A 96 18.51 0.23 -11.49
C ILE A 96 19.52 0.63 -10.42
N GLU A 97 19.87 1.91 -10.39
CA GLU A 97 20.66 2.52 -9.32
C GLU A 97 19.68 3.02 -8.24
N TRP A 98 19.83 2.51 -7.03
CA TRP A 98 19.01 2.94 -5.92
C TRP A 98 19.54 4.22 -5.29
N TYR A 99 18.71 5.27 -5.28
CA TYR A 99 18.95 6.51 -4.53
C TYR A 99 18.16 6.42 -3.23
N GLN A 100 18.86 6.07 -2.14
CA GLN A 100 18.23 5.80 -0.85
C GLN A 100 17.63 7.05 -0.22
N THR A 101 16.41 6.93 0.27
CA THR A 101 15.73 7.93 1.10
C THR A 101 15.06 7.25 2.30
N THR A 102 14.22 7.98 3.04
CA THR A 102 13.29 7.41 4.03
C THR A 102 11.87 7.77 3.64
N TYR A 103 10.91 6.99 4.08
CA TYR A 103 9.49 7.24 3.80
C TYR A 103 9.09 8.69 4.18
N GLY A 104 9.44 9.15 5.38
CA GLY A 104 9.10 10.49 5.85
C GLY A 104 9.82 11.65 5.14
N SER A 105 11.03 11.41 4.58
CA SER A 105 11.85 12.46 3.95
C SER A 105 11.86 12.41 2.42
N ARG A 106 11.12 11.47 1.80
CA ARG A 106 11.25 11.20 0.36
C ARG A 106 10.95 12.41 -0.54
N TYR A 107 9.95 13.22 -0.19
CA TYR A 107 9.60 14.42 -0.98
C TYR A 107 10.62 15.55 -0.82
N ASP A 108 11.14 15.76 0.38
CA ASP A 108 12.19 16.76 0.62
C ASP A 108 13.47 16.36 -0.08
N ASN A 109 13.84 15.07 -0.02
CA ASN A 109 14.99 14.54 -0.72
C ASN A 109 14.81 14.59 -2.24
N LEU A 110 13.60 14.33 -2.76
CA LEU A 110 13.28 14.47 -4.17
C LEU A 110 13.42 15.93 -4.64
N ALA A 111 12.89 16.88 -3.89
CA ALA A 111 13.02 18.30 -4.20
C ALA A 111 14.51 18.73 -4.23
N ASN A 112 15.30 18.26 -3.27
CA ASN A 112 16.74 18.52 -3.22
C ASN A 112 17.47 17.89 -4.41
N ALA A 113 17.16 16.65 -4.77
CA ALA A 113 17.76 15.94 -5.89
C ALA A 113 17.44 16.63 -7.23
N ILE A 114 16.21 17.09 -7.44
CA ILE A 114 15.82 17.88 -8.60
C ILE A 114 16.61 19.19 -8.68
N ASN A 115 16.71 19.92 -7.57
CA ASN A 115 17.42 21.21 -7.53
C ASN A 115 18.93 21.08 -7.71
N SER A 116 19.51 19.93 -7.34
CA SER A 116 20.94 19.65 -7.43
C SER A 116 21.34 18.89 -8.70
N ASP A 117 20.37 18.60 -9.59
CA ASP A 117 20.58 17.84 -10.85
C ASP A 117 21.21 16.45 -10.61
N GLU A 118 20.72 15.75 -9.57
CA GLU A 118 21.22 14.41 -9.20
C GLU A 118 20.78 13.32 -10.18
N GLY A 119 19.93 13.64 -11.15
CA GLY A 119 19.46 12.74 -12.21
C GLY A 119 18.64 11.56 -11.69
N VAL A 120 17.82 11.77 -10.68
CA VAL A 120 16.80 10.78 -10.29
C VAL A 120 15.77 10.68 -11.41
N ASP A 121 15.57 9.48 -11.95
CA ASP A 121 14.73 9.27 -13.13
C ASP A 121 13.28 8.98 -12.76
N PHE A 122 13.04 8.20 -11.71
CA PHE A 122 11.69 7.83 -11.32
C PHE A 122 11.51 7.67 -9.82
N PHE A 123 10.23 7.74 -9.41
CA PHE A 123 9.77 7.76 -8.03
C PHE A 123 8.52 6.90 -7.88
N TYR A 124 8.36 6.21 -6.75
CA TYR A 124 7.18 5.37 -6.50
C TYR A 124 5.93 6.21 -6.18
N GLY A 125 4.87 6.01 -6.93
CA GLY A 125 3.59 6.71 -6.80
C GLY A 125 2.48 5.94 -6.11
N GLY A 126 2.68 4.65 -5.85
CA GLY A 126 1.63 3.74 -5.37
C GLY A 126 1.09 4.01 -3.95
N ASN A 127 1.73 4.91 -3.20
CA ASN A 127 1.23 5.33 -1.88
C ASN A 127 0.11 6.37 -1.93
N TRP A 128 -0.42 6.70 -3.13
CA TRP A 128 -1.47 7.69 -3.35
C TRP A 128 -1.14 9.13 -2.94
N ASP A 129 0.06 9.40 -2.48
CA ASP A 129 0.49 10.73 -2.04
C ASP A 129 1.31 11.49 -3.09
N ALA A 130 1.57 10.86 -4.25
CA ALA A 130 2.28 11.47 -5.36
C ALA A 130 1.37 12.30 -6.29
N PHE A 131 0.13 11.88 -6.47
CA PHE A 131 -0.82 12.49 -7.43
C PHE A 131 -2.07 13.04 -6.72
N PRO A 132 -2.54 14.26 -7.03
CA PRO A 132 -1.97 15.21 -8.01
C PRO A 132 -0.83 16.10 -7.47
N LYS A 133 -0.51 16.04 -6.19
CA LYS A 133 0.46 16.91 -5.49
C LYS A 133 1.80 17.09 -6.22
N GLY A 134 2.38 16.00 -6.70
CA GLY A 134 3.66 16.03 -7.39
C GLY A 134 3.60 16.73 -8.74
N ALA A 135 2.53 16.53 -9.51
CA ALA A 135 2.27 17.25 -10.74
C ALA A 135 2.08 18.75 -10.48
N VAL A 136 1.22 19.11 -9.50
CA VAL A 136 0.95 20.50 -9.09
C VAL A 136 2.22 21.24 -8.64
N ARG A 137 3.13 20.52 -7.95
CA ARG A 137 4.41 21.10 -7.48
C ARG A 137 5.51 21.08 -8.53
N GLY A 138 5.25 20.53 -9.72
CA GLY A 138 6.22 20.42 -10.81
C GLY A 138 7.41 19.53 -10.48
N MET A 139 7.21 18.51 -9.63
CA MET A 139 8.24 17.51 -9.30
C MET A 139 8.30 16.40 -10.33
N PHE A 140 7.18 16.13 -11.00
CA PHE A 140 7.05 15.10 -12.02
C PHE A 140 6.75 15.71 -13.39
N VAL A 141 7.04 14.95 -14.43
CA VAL A 141 6.75 15.30 -15.83
C VAL A 141 5.80 14.26 -16.43
N PRO A 142 4.98 14.65 -17.44
CA PRO A 142 4.15 13.69 -18.15
C PRO A 142 4.97 12.59 -18.81
N TYR A 143 4.50 11.35 -18.74
CA TYR A 143 5.20 10.21 -19.35
C TYR A 143 4.71 9.88 -20.77
N ASP A 144 3.76 10.63 -21.30
CA ASP A 144 3.07 10.40 -22.58
C ASP A 144 4.03 10.24 -23.80
N ASN A 145 5.23 10.78 -23.74
CA ASN A 145 6.23 10.63 -24.78
C ASN A 145 7.07 9.34 -24.67
N TYR A 146 6.94 8.59 -23.58
CA TYR A 146 7.80 7.45 -23.24
C TYR A 146 7.03 6.14 -23.12
N ILE A 147 5.71 6.22 -22.94
CA ILE A 147 4.79 5.09 -22.79
C ILE A 147 3.63 5.26 -23.79
N ASP A 148 3.34 4.22 -24.54
CA ASP A 148 2.19 4.13 -25.42
C ASP A 148 1.05 3.38 -24.72
N LEU A 149 0.10 4.13 -24.13
CA LEU A 149 -1.07 3.56 -23.46
C LEU A 149 -2.04 2.84 -24.41
N ASP A 150 -1.94 3.07 -25.73
CA ASP A 150 -2.75 2.37 -26.73
C ASP A 150 -2.13 1.03 -27.16
N SER A 151 -0.92 0.72 -26.69
CA SER A 151 -0.28 -0.56 -26.97
C SER A 151 -0.91 -1.72 -26.20
N GLU A 152 -0.72 -2.95 -26.70
CA GLU A 152 -1.21 -4.17 -26.03
C GLU A 152 -0.63 -4.36 -24.60
N LEU A 153 0.55 -3.81 -24.31
CA LEU A 153 1.15 -3.87 -22.98
C LEU A 153 0.36 -3.09 -21.92
N TRP A 154 -0.35 -2.05 -22.34
CA TRP A 154 -0.99 -1.09 -21.43
C TRP A 154 -2.52 -1.09 -21.53
N ALA A 155 -3.10 -1.86 -22.45
CA ALA A 155 -4.53 -1.80 -22.78
C ALA A 155 -5.45 -2.07 -21.58
N ASP A 156 -5.12 -3.02 -20.72
CA ASP A 156 -5.93 -3.42 -19.55
C ASP A 156 -5.88 -2.40 -18.39
N VAL A 157 -4.84 -1.57 -18.32
CA VAL A 157 -4.69 -0.52 -17.30
C VAL A 157 -4.88 0.89 -17.89
N LYS A 158 -5.24 1.00 -19.17
CA LYS A 158 -5.41 2.30 -19.82
C LYS A 158 -6.45 3.17 -19.14
N ASP A 159 -7.61 2.63 -18.82
CA ASP A 159 -8.70 3.38 -18.19
C ASP A 159 -8.28 3.90 -16.80
N ALA A 160 -7.49 3.13 -16.04
CA ALA A 160 -6.95 3.55 -14.76
C ALA A 160 -5.94 4.70 -14.93
N ASN A 161 -5.08 4.65 -15.97
CA ASN A 161 -4.16 5.74 -16.30
C ASN A 161 -4.90 6.99 -16.76
N ASP A 162 -5.89 6.83 -17.65
CA ASP A 162 -6.71 7.95 -18.16
C ASP A 162 -7.52 8.62 -17.04
N ALA A 163 -7.97 7.87 -16.02
CA ALA A 163 -8.65 8.40 -14.84
C ALA A 163 -7.76 9.35 -14.01
N MET A 164 -6.43 9.26 -14.15
CA MET A 164 -5.46 10.07 -13.42
C MET A 164 -4.77 11.13 -14.27
N MET A 165 -5.43 11.61 -15.31
CA MET A 165 -4.94 12.75 -16.10
C MET A 165 -4.98 14.04 -15.29
N TRP A 166 -3.94 14.87 -15.43
CA TRP A 166 -3.86 16.20 -14.85
C TRP A 166 -3.28 17.20 -15.87
N ASN A 167 -3.94 18.35 -16.09
CA ASN A 167 -3.54 19.35 -17.07
C ASN A 167 -3.25 18.74 -18.47
N GLY A 168 -4.03 17.76 -18.87
CA GLY A 168 -3.90 17.10 -20.19
C GLY A 168 -2.71 16.18 -20.35
N GLY A 169 -2.04 15.77 -19.27
CA GLY A 169 -0.93 14.81 -19.26
C GLY A 169 -1.08 13.74 -18.19
N HIS A 170 -0.39 12.63 -18.37
CA HIS A 170 -0.32 11.51 -17.43
C HIS A 170 0.97 11.59 -16.62
N TYR A 171 0.87 11.76 -15.28
CA TYR A 171 2.03 11.97 -14.40
C TYR A 171 2.38 10.78 -13.52
N MET A 172 1.49 9.82 -13.40
CA MET A 172 1.66 8.61 -12.61
C MET A 172 1.31 7.39 -13.45
N ALA A 173 2.35 6.67 -13.92
CA ALA A 173 2.19 5.48 -14.76
C ALA A 173 1.77 4.29 -13.89
N ILE A 174 0.52 3.89 -14.00
CA ILE A 174 -0.04 2.73 -13.32
C ILE A 174 0.31 1.50 -14.13
N VAL A 175 1.16 0.65 -13.56
CA VAL A 175 1.57 -0.62 -14.18
C VAL A 175 0.70 -1.80 -13.73
N GLU A 176 -0.01 -1.65 -12.61
CA GLU A 176 -0.89 -2.68 -12.07
C GLU A 176 -1.92 -2.04 -11.14
N VAL A 177 -3.16 -2.52 -11.21
CA VAL A 177 -4.22 -2.24 -10.23
C VAL A 177 -4.38 -3.49 -9.38
N THR A 178 -4.38 -3.35 -8.05
CA THR A 178 -4.50 -4.47 -7.12
C THR A 178 -5.57 -4.24 -6.07
N GLY A 179 -6.15 -5.33 -5.57
CA GLY A 179 -7.12 -5.35 -4.47
C GLY A 179 -6.54 -5.85 -3.14
N ASP A 180 -5.24 -6.04 -3.07
CA ASP A 180 -4.57 -6.74 -1.99
C ASP A 180 -4.07 -5.86 -0.84
N ASN A 181 -4.29 -4.55 -0.89
CA ASN A 181 -3.81 -3.61 0.14
C ASN A 181 -4.69 -3.55 1.39
N CYS A 182 -5.90 -4.08 1.34
CA CYS A 182 -6.74 -4.33 2.51
C CYS A 182 -7.68 -5.51 2.26
N ALA A 183 -7.40 -6.61 2.93
CA ALA A 183 -8.25 -7.79 3.02
C ALA A 183 -8.68 -8.00 4.47
N ILE A 184 -9.68 -8.81 4.70
CA ILE A 184 -10.04 -9.30 6.03
C ILE A 184 -9.25 -10.58 6.29
N ILE A 185 -8.20 -10.48 7.09
CA ILE A 185 -7.40 -11.63 7.54
C ILE A 185 -8.06 -12.24 8.77
N TYR A 186 -8.21 -13.55 8.79
CA TYR A 186 -8.84 -14.30 9.88
C TYR A 186 -8.22 -15.70 10.01
N ASN A 187 -8.59 -16.46 11.03
CA ASN A 187 -8.12 -17.82 11.22
C ASN A 187 -9.31 -18.80 11.15
N ARG A 188 -9.29 -19.73 10.19
CA ARG A 188 -10.35 -20.72 9.97
C ARG A 188 -10.61 -21.63 11.18
N LYS A 189 -9.54 -21.96 11.91
CA LYS A 189 -9.68 -22.72 13.15
C LYS A 189 -10.51 -21.96 14.20
N THR A 190 -10.31 -20.65 14.31
CA THR A 190 -11.12 -19.80 15.20
C THR A 190 -12.59 -19.81 14.79
N MET A 191 -12.90 -19.77 13.48
CA MET A 191 -14.27 -19.89 12.98
C MET A 191 -14.91 -21.22 13.40
N ASP A 192 -14.23 -22.35 13.13
CA ASP A 192 -14.72 -23.71 13.44
C ASP A 192 -14.92 -23.91 14.95
N GLU A 193 -13.95 -23.50 15.78
CA GLU A 193 -14.01 -23.66 17.24
C GLU A 193 -15.16 -22.85 17.89
N ASN A 194 -15.58 -21.75 17.26
CA ASN A 194 -16.69 -20.90 17.73
C ASN A 194 -18.01 -21.14 16.98
N GLY A 195 -18.03 -22.07 16.02
CA GLY A 195 -19.23 -22.41 15.25
C GLY A 195 -19.68 -21.31 14.29
N LEU A 196 -18.77 -20.44 13.88
CA LEU A 196 -18.99 -19.37 12.90
C LEU A 196 -18.87 -19.91 11.47
N ASP A 197 -19.59 -19.29 10.54
CA ASP A 197 -19.40 -19.55 9.12
C ASP A 197 -17.99 -19.13 8.66
N ASP A 198 -17.44 -19.82 7.63
CA ASP A 198 -16.19 -19.39 7.00
C ASP A 198 -16.46 -18.18 6.07
N PRO A 199 -15.84 -17.01 6.29
CA PRO A 199 -15.98 -15.85 5.42
C PRO A 199 -15.70 -16.12 3.93
N ALA A 200 -14.76 -17.02 3.61
CA ALA A 200 -14.49 -17.42 2.23
C ALA A 200 -15.66 -18.17 1.60
N GLU A 201 -16.32 -19.05 2.36
CA GLU A 201 -17.54 -19.71 1.89
C GLU A 201 -18.72 -18.73 1.73
N LEU A 202 -18.85 -17.75 2.63
CA LEU A 202 -19.85 -16.69 2.49
C LEU A 202 -19.59 -15.85 1.25
N PHE A 203 -18.35 -15.50 1.00
CA PHE A 203 -17.93 -14.76 -0.19
C PHE A 203 -18.31 -15.51 -1.48
N GLU A 204 -17.94 -16.79 -1.60
CA GLU A 204 -18.28 -17.61 -2.76
C GLU A 204 -19.80 -17.78 -2.97
N LYS A 205 -20.57 -17.73 -1.90
CA LYS A 205 -22.04 -17.79 -1.94
C LYS A 205 -22.69 -16.42 -2.19
N GLY A 206 -21.90 -15.32 -2.29
CA GLY A 206 -22.39 -13.94 -2.42
C GLY A 206 -23.13 -13.44 -1.17
N LYS A 207 -22.71 -13.90 0.00
CA LYS A 207 -23.30 -13.58 1.31
C LYS A 207 -22.32 -12.93 2.28
N TRP A 208 -21.13 -12.59 1.81
CA TRP A 208 -20.15 -11.87 2.60
C TRP A 208 -20.42 -10.37 2.44
N ASP A 209 -21.27 -9.83 3.32
CA ASP A 209 -21.73 -8.44 3.35
C ASP A 209 -21.58 -7.84 4.75
N TRP A 210 -21.98 -6.58 4.91
CA TRP A 210 -21.90 -5.90 6.22
C TRP A 210 -22.72 -6.59 7.28
N ASP A 211 -23.92 -7.11 6.95
CA ASP A 211 -24.77 -7.82 7.90
C ASP A 211 -24.08 -9.08 8.42
N ALA A 212 -23.54 -9.91 7.51
CA ALA A 212 -22.79 -11.11 7.89
C ALA A 212 -21.55 -10.79 8.75
N PHE A 213 -20.86 -9.70 8.42
CA PHE A 213 -19.69 -9.22 9.16
C PHE A 213 -20.08 -8.80 10.60
N GLU A 214 -21.15 -8.02 10.76
CA GLU A 214 -21.66 -7.61 12.09
C GLU A 214 -22.19 -8.79 12.89
N ASP A 215 -22.93 -9.71 12.25
CA ASP A 215 -23.46 -10.92 12.91
C ASP A 215 -22.34 -11.76 13.50
N MET A 216 -21.28 -12.03 12.73
CA MET A 216 -20.11 -12.79 13.20
C MET A 216 -19.38 -12.09 14.35
N LEU A 217 -19.25 -10.76 14.30
CA LEU A 217 -18.69 -9.97 15.41
C LEU A 217 -19.55 -10.10 16.66
N SER A 218 -20.88 -10.03 16.50
CA SER A 218 -21.81 -10.12 17.63
C SER A 218 -21.84 -11.50 18.30
N GLU A 219 -21.56 -12.56 17.53
CA GLU A 219 -21.48 -13.93 18.05
C GLU A 219 -20.15 -14.22 18.76
N PHE A 220 -19.05 -13.59 18.30
CA PHE A 220 -17.71 -13.88 18.79
C PHE A 220 -17.27 -13.01 19.96
N VAL A 221 -17.62 -11.70 19.96
CA VAL A 221 -17.02 -10.76 20.89
C VAL A 221 -17.51 -10.96 22.32
N ASP A 222 -16.58 -11.33 23.19
CA ASP A 222 -16.72 -11.33 24.64
C ASP A 222 -15.42 -10.84 25.28
N THR A 223 -15.36 -9.55 25.60
CA THR A 223 -14.15 -8.92 26.16
C THR A 223 -13.81 -9.44 27.57
N SER A 224 -14.75 -10.10 28.26
CA SER A 224 -14.50 -10.73 29.55
C SER A 224 -13.75 -12.06 29.43
N ASP A 225 -13.82 -12.69 28.25
CA ASP A 225 -13.10 -13.92 27.88
C ASP A 225 -11.96 -13.66 26.86
N GLU A 226 -11.53 -12.41 26.74
CA GLU A 226 -10.46 -11.96 25.83
C GLU A 226 -10.77 -12.22 24.32
N HIS A 227 -12.05 -12.26 23.94
CA HIS A 227 -12.47 -12.31 22.55
C HIS A 227 -12.75 -10.91 22.00
N TYR A 228 -11.98 -10.47 21.02
CA TYR A 228 -12.02 -9.15 20.41
C TYR A 228 -12.48 -9.23 18.95
N GLY A 229 -13.18 -8.22 18.45
CA GLY A 229 -13.73 -8.22 17.10
C GLY A 229 -12.69 -7.82 16.05
N ILE A 230 -12.35 -6.53 16.01
CA ILE A 230 -11.48 -5.95 14.99
C ILE A 230 -10.34 -5.21 15.65
N ASP A 231 -9.12 -5.44 15.16
CA ASP A 231 -7.95 -4.61 15.46
C ASP A 231 -7.07 -4.49 14.20
N SER A 232 -6.71 -3.28 13.83
CA SER A 232 -5.76 -2.99 12.77
C SER A 232 -5.52 -1.48 12.71
N TRP A 233 -4.43 -1.07 12.11
CA TRP A 233 -4.11 0.35 11.93
C TRP A 233 -4.68 0.94 10.62
N TYR A 234 -5.24 0.13 9.73
CA TYR A 234 -5.64 0.54 8.37
C TYR A 234 -7.13 0.29 8.06
N PHE A 235 -7.89 -0.30 8.96
CA PHE A 235 -9.22 -0.78 8.65
C PHE A 235 -10.23 0.32 8.29
N GLU A 236 -10.13 1.51 8.88
CA GLU A 236 -11.13 2.57 8.65
C GLU A 236 -11.12 3.09 7.21
N SER A 237 -9.94 3.26 6.60
CA SER A 237 -9.84 3.69 5.20
C SER A 237 -10.02 2.52 4.23
N GLY A 238 -9.62 1.31 4.62
CA GLY A 238 -9.75 0.13 3.78
C GLY A 238 -11.20 -0.29 3.60
N LEU A 239 -11.96 -0.47 4.70
CA LEU A 239 -13.36 -0.90 4.60
C LEU A 239 -14.27 0.13 3.92
N SER A 240 -13.97 1.43 3.99
CA SER A 240 -14.79 2.46 3.34
C SER A 240 -14.94 2.26 1.84
N ALA A 241 -13.93 1.67 1.20
CA ALA A 241 -13.94 1.41 -0.23
C ALA A 241 -15.08 0.47 -0.66
N SER A 242 -15.60 -0.36 0.25
CA SER A 242 -16.77 -1.23 -0.03
C SER A 242 -18.02 -0.47 -0.48
N THR A 243 -18.11 0.82 -0.18
CA THR A 243 -19.19 1.70 -0.64
C THR A 243 -19.12 2.02 -2.14
N GLY A 244 -17.98 1.81 -2.81
CA GLY A 244 -17.73 2.28 -4.16
C GLY A 244 -17.47 3.80 -4.26
N VAL A 245 -17.54 4.53 -3.15
CA VAL A 245 -17.38 5.98 -3.11
C VAL A 245 -16.11 6.37 -2.36
N PRO A 246 -15.12 6.99 -3.02
CA PRO A 246 -13.93 7.51 -2.34
C PRO A 246 -14.30 8.77 -1.51
N TYR A 247 -13.56 9.05 -0.44
CA TYR A 247 -13.72 10.31 0.30
C TYR A 247 -13.46 11.52 -0.58
N ILE A 248 -12.42 11.45 -1.41
CA ILE A 248 -12.12 12.46 -2.42
C ILE A 248 -11.96 11.76 -3.77
N GLY A 249 -12.93 11.98 -4.65
CA GLY A 249 -12.93 11.46 -6.03
C GLY A 249 -12.23 12.39 -7.02
N LEU A 250 -12.10 11.92 -8.26
CA LEU A 250 -11.68 12.74 -9.41
C LEU A 250 -12.71 12.55 -10.54
N GLU A 251 -13.43 13.61 -10.89
CA GLU A 251 -14.46 13.60 -11.93
C GLU A 251 -14.19 14.67 -12.98
N ASN A 252 -14.11 14.28 -14.24
CA ASN A 252 -13.84 15.20 -15.35
C ASN A 252 -12.60 16.10 -15.09
N GLY A 253 -11.53 15.51 -14.53
CA GLY A 253 -10.29 16.20 -14.20
C GLY A 253 -10.39 17.14 -13.00
N LYS A 254 -11.44 17.06 -12.18
CA LYS A 254 -11.59 17.85 -10.96
C LYS A 254 -11.77 16.95 -9.74
N LEU A 255 -11.09 17.30 -8.67
CA LEU A 255 -11.28 16.66 -7.37
C LEU A 255 -12.67 16.99 -6.82
N VAL A 256 -13.34 16.00 -6.27
CA VAL A 256 -14.70 16.08 -5.72
C VAL A 256 -14.71 15.63 -4.27
N ASN A 257 -15.32 16.42 -3.41
CA ASN A 257 -15.46 16.14 -1.98
C ASN A 257 -16.72 15.31 -1.72
N ASN A 258 -16.55 14.02 -1.45
CA ASN A 258 -17.65 13.09 -1.20
C ASN A 258 -17.97 12.88 0.30
N LEU A 259 -17.37 13.63 1.21
CA LEU A 259 -17.56 13.47 2.65
C LEU A 259 -19.02 13.57 3.13
N ARG A 260 -19.92 14.17 2.32
CA ARG A 260 -21.37 14.23 2.58
C ARG A 260 -22.19 13.30 1.70
N ASN A 261 -21.55 12.34 1.01
CA ASN A 261 -22.24 11.30 0.25
C ASN A 261 -22.94 10.33 1.22
N GLU A 262 -24.14 9.88 0.87
CA GLU A 262 -24.96 8.97 1.70
C GLU A 262 -24.23 7.65 1.99
N ALA A 263 -23.51 7.08 1.01
CA ALA A 263 -22.78 5.84 1.21
C ALA A 263 -21.60 6.00 2.19
N ILE A 264 -20.93 7.16 2.18
CA ILE A 264 -19.92 7.51 3.18
C ILE A 264 -20.54 7.67 4.57
N GLU A 265 -21.72 8.30 4.67
CA GLU A 265 -22.44 8.43 5.93
C GLU A 265 -22.86 7.04 6.47
N ASP A 266 -23.40 6.15 5.63
CA ASP A 266 -23.75 4.79 6.01
C ASP A 266 -22.53 4.02 6.54
N TYR A 267 -21.40 4.10 5.84
CA TYR A 267 -20.16 3.47 6.30
C TYR A 267 -19.68 4.04 7.64
N GLN A 268 -19.71 5.34 7.81
CA GLN A 268 -19.27 5.96 9.06
C GLN A 268 -20.21 5.67 10.22
N ASN A 269 -21.52 5.46 9.93
CA ASN A 269 -22.50 5.00 10.91
C ASN A 269 -22.27 3.53 11.29
N LEU A 270 -21.88 2.67 10.34
CA LEU A 270 -21.43 1.31 10.64
C LEU A 270 -20.23 1.36 11.61
N MET A 271 -19.20 2.14 11.31
CA MET A 271 -18.02 2.27 12.20
C MET A 271 -18.37 2.75 13.61
N TYR A 272 -19.31 3.69 13.71
CA TYR A 272 -19.79 4.18 14.99
C TYR A 272 -20.59 3.09 15.74
N GLY A 273 -21.41 2.30 15.04
CA GLY A 273 -22.13 1.15 15.59
C GLY A 273 -21.20 0.06 16.12
N LEU A 274 -20.18 -0.29 15.36
CA LEU A 274 -19.15 -1.25 15.77
C LEU A 274 -18.41 -0.79 17.04
N TRP A 275 -18.12 0.52 17.14
CA TRP A 275 -17.54 1.09 18.35
C TRP A 275 -18.51 1.03 19.53
N GLN A 276 -19.80 1.38 19.34
CA GLN A 276 -20.81 1.34 20.41
C GLN A 276 -21.04 -0.08 20.95
N SER A 277 -20.83 -1.08 20.12
CA SER A 277 -20.99 -2.50 20.47
C SER A 277 -19.69 -3.11 21.05
N ASP A 278 -18.64 -2.31 21.28
CA ASP A 278 -17.33 -2.77 21.73
C ASP A 278 -16.67 -3.80 20.78
N TYR A 279 -17.05 -3.80 19.49
CA TYR A 279 -16.47 -4.72 18.49
C TYR A 279 -15.11 -4.25 17.96
N ILE A 280 -14.75 -3.00 18.18
CA ILE A 280 -13.45 -2.43 17.81
C ILE A 280 -12.52 -2.44 19.02
N ALA A 281 -11.41 -3.16 18.93
CA ALA A 281 -10.49 -3.41 20.03
C ALA A 281 -9.51 -2.25 20.34
N LEU A 282 -9.78 -1.03 19.89
CA LEU A 282 -8.90 0.13 19.97
C LEU A 282 -8.54 0.62 21.38
N GLY A 283 -9.39 0.38 22.34
CA GLY A 283 -9.18 0.85 23.72
C GLY A 283 -8.13 0.06 24.50
N VAL A 284 -7.57 -1.00 23.95
CA VAL A 284 -6.72 -1.97 24.63
C VAL A 284 -5.24 -1.82 24.26
N GLY A 285 -4.89 -0.87 23.39
CA GLY A 285 -3.50 -0.57 23.02
C GLY A 285 -3.43 0.71 22.20
N ASP A 286 -2.27 1.34 22.23
CA ASP A 286 -2.00 2.50 21.41
C ASP A 286 -2.07 2.13 19.93
N TYR A 287 -2.72 2.96 19.11
CA TYR A 287 -2.60 2.96 17.67
C TYR A 287 -1.16 3.27 17.28
N GLY A 288 -0.33 2.27 17.31
CA GLY A 288 1.01 2.31 16.79
C GLY A 288 1.17 1.20 15.77
N TRP A 289 2.36 1.07 15.24
CA TRP A 289 2.78 -0.06 14.41
C TRP A 289 2.70 -1.42 15.11
N THR A 290 2.21 -1.45 16.34
CA THR A 290 2.03 -2.62 17.19
C THR A 290 0.55 -2.92 17.35
N SER A 291 -0.11 -3.27 16.24
CA SER A 291 -1.40 -3.94 16.33
C SER A 291 -1.22 -5.34 16.91
N ARG A 292 -2.28 -5.88 17.47
CA ARG A 292 -2.27 -7.23 18.05
C ARG A 292 -2.61 -8.29 17.00
N ASP A 293 -1.90 -8.24 15.88
CA ASP A 293 -2.01 -9.19 14.77
C ASP A 293 -1.85 -10.65 15.24
N TYR A 294 -0.95 -10.91 16.19
CA TYR A 294 -0.75 -12.22 16.80
C TYR A 294 -1.97 -12.77 17.54
N TYR A 295 -2.95 -11.95 17.92
CA TYR A 295 -4.19 -12.41 18.51
C TYR A 295 -5.06 -13.21 17.53
N ILE A 296 -4.87 -13.06 16.22
CA ILE A 296 -5.48 -13.91 15.20
C ILE A 296 -5.02 -15.37 15.39
N GLY A 297 -3.71 -15.59 15.51
CA GLY A 297 -3.13 -16.92 15.74
C GLY A 297 -3.46 -17.51 17.12
N GLU A 298 -3.74 -16.66 18.11
CA GLU A 298 -4.17 -17.07 19.45
C GLU A 298 -5.67 -17.34 19.56
N GLY A 299 -6.47 -17.10 18.49
CA GLY A 299 -7.92 -17.23 18.50
C GLY A 299 -8.66 -16.18 19.33
N LYS A 300 -8.01 -15.06 19.64
CA LYS A 300 -8.52 -13.96 20.46
C LYS A 300 -9.07 -12.79 19.65
N LEU A 301 -8.68 -12.64 18.41
CA LEU A 301 -9.14 -11.61 17.49
C LEU A 301 -9.84 -12.27 16.30
N LEU A 302 -11.06 -11.82 15.98
CA LEU A 302 -11.83 -12.40 14.91
C LEU A 302 -11.32 -11.95 13.54
N PHE A 303 -11.20 -10.62 13.34
CA PHE A 303 -10.83 -10.02 12.06
C PHE A 303 -9.67 -9.04 12.19
N TYR A 304 -8.73 -9.15 11.24
CA TYR A 304 -7.60 -8.24 11.10
C TYR A 304 -7.57 -7.65 9.69
N PRO A 305 -8.28 -6.54 9.44
CA PRO A 305 -8.23 -5.85 8.15
C PRO A 305 -6.84 -5.30 7.87
N CYS A 306 -6.14 -5.87 6.90
CA CYS A 306 -4.76 -5.48 6.58
C CYS A 306 -4.41 -5.84 5.14
N GLY A 307 -3.36 -5.25 4.60
CA GLY A 307 -2.80 -5.64 3.31
C GLY A 307 -2.19 -7.03 3.35
N LEU A 308 -2.28 -7.77 2.24
CA LEU A 308 -1.74 -9.12 2.13
C LEU A 308 -0.20 -9.17 2.25
N TRP A 309 0.47 -8.01 2.17
CA TRP A 309 1.89 -7.90 2.51
C TRP A 309 2.19 -8.36 3.96
N ALA A 310 1.21 -8.37 4.86
CA ALA A 310 1.35 -8.94 6.20
C ALA A 310 1.65 -10.47 6.17
N LEU A 311 1.24 -11.15 5.11
CA LEU A 311 1.53 -12.56 4.83
C LEU A 311 2.69 -12.74 3.83
N GLY A 312 3.31 -11.64 3.38
CA GLY A 312 4.41 -11.60 2.40
C GLY A 312 5.80 -11.80 3.03
N ASN A 313 5.93 -12.69 4.00
CA ASN A 313 7.17 -13.10 4.60
C ASN A 313 7.23 -14.64 4.72
N GLU A 314 8.37 -15.20 5.14
CA GLU A 314 8.50 -16.66 5.27
C GLU A 314 7.38 -17.24 6.14
N LYS A 315 6.87 -18.42 5.75
CA LYS A 315 5.77 -19.11 6.46
C LYS A 315 6.02 -19.25 7.96
N SER A 316 7.26 -19.48 8.36
CA SER A 316 7.63 -19.55 9.77
C SER A 316 7.38 -18.26 10.56
N GLN A 317 7.21 -17.13 9.89
CA GLN A 317 6.91 -15.83 10.48
C GLN A 317 5.39 -15.55 10.46
N TRP A 318 4.75 -15.59 9.27
CA TRP A 318 3.32 -15.29 9.20
C TRP A 318 2.45 -16.34 9.90
N SER A 319 2.80 -17.63 9.81
CA SER A 319 2.04 -18.67 10.53
C SER A 319 2.17 -18.58 12.05
N LYS A 320 3.30 -18.06 12.54
CA LYS A 320 3.49 -17.78 13.96
C LYS A 320 2.59 -16.62 14.43
N THR A 321 2.39 -15.63 13.59
CA THR A 321 1.58 -14.45 13.91
C THR A 321 0.08 -14.75 13.77
N PHE A 322 -0.31 -15.32 12.64
CA PHE A 322 -1.73 -15.48 12.26
C PHE A 322 -2.26 -16.91 12.46
N GLY A 323 -1.39 -17.89 12.75
CA GLY A 323 -1.72 -19.32 12.82
C GLY A 323 -1.59 -20.03 11.47
N GLU A 324 -1.48 -21.37 11.52
CA GLU A 324 -1.35 -22.21 10.31
C GLU A 324 -2.63 -22.21 9.44
N ASP A 325 -3.80 -22.00 10.06
CA ASP A 325 -5.11 -21.98 9.40
C ASP A 325 -5.56 -20.57 9.03
N VAL A 326 -4.61 -19.63 8.88
CA VAL A 326 -4.91 -18.28 8.44
C VAL A 326 -5.43 -18.28 7.01
N PHE A 327 -6.44 -17.45 6.78
CA PHE A 327 -6.95 -17.16 5.45
C PHE A 327 -7.37 -15.69 5.35
N PHE A 328 -7.81 -15.26 4.20
CA PHE A 328 -8.27 -13.89 3.97
C PHE A 328 -9.34 -13.85 2.88
N VAL A 329 -10.16 -12.81 2.95
CA VAL A 329 -11.20 -12.51 1.97
C VAL A 329 -11.22 -11.01 1.67
N PRO A 330 -11.87 -10.57 0.58
CA PRO A 330 -12.12 -9.14 0.37
C PRO A 330 -12.85 -8.53 1.57
N VAL A 331 -12.84 -7.20 1.68
CA VAL A 331 -13.73 -6.49 2.61
C VAL A 331 -15.19 -6.85 2.33
N PRO A 332 -16.06 -6.90 3.35
CA PRO A 332 -17.47 -7.29 3.15
C PRO A 332 -18.20 -6.29 2.24
N LYS A 333 -19.09 -6.81 1.39
CA LYS A 333 -19.88 -6.01 0.46
C LYS A 333 -20.82 -5.06 1.20
N TYR A 334 -20.88 -3.82 0.77
CA TYR A 334 -21.98 -2.92 1.15
C TYR A 334 -23.25 -3.30 0.38
N ASP A 335 -24.32 -3.63 1.06
CA ASP A 335 -25.54 -4.21 0.50
C ASP A 335 -26.33 -3.24 -0.41
N LYS A 336 -26.17 -1.93 -0.22
CA LYS A 336 -26.79 -0.92 -1.08
C LYS A 336 -25.92 -0.57 -2.31
N ALA A 337 -24.67 -1.07 -2.39
CA ALA A 337 -23.85 -0.87 -3.56
C ALA A 337 -24.34 -1.72 -4.74
N ASP A 338 -24.29 -1.16 -5.94
CA ASP A 338 -24.67 -1.83 -7.17
C ASP A 338 -23.72 -2.99 -7.54
N GLU A 339 -22.41 -2.80 -7.27
CA GLU A 339 -21.37 -3.79 -7.53
C GLU A 339 -20.64 -4.18 -6.23
N TYR A 340 -19.70 -5.11 -6.34
CA TYR A 340 -18.83 -5.48 -5.23
C TYR A 340 -17.54 -4.67 -5.31
N TYR A 341 -17.44 -3.64 -4.49
CA TYR A 341 -16.26 -2.77 -4.42
C TYR A 341 -15.31 -3.21 -3.31
N ILE A 342 -14.02 -3.10 -3.58
CA ILE A 342 -12.95 -3.39 -2.61
C ILE A 342 -11.90 -2.27 -2.65
N PRO A 343 -11.06 -2.15 -1.61
CA PRO A 343 -9.95 -1.20 -1.63
C PRO A 343 -9.06 -1.39 -2.85
N THR A 344 -8.89 -0.33 -3.63
CA THR A 344 -8.05 -0.36 -4.82
C THR A 344 -6.69 0.24 -4.51
N SER A 345 -5.64 -0.49 -4.85
CA SER A 345 -4.26 -0.02 -4.84
C SER A 345 -3.66 -0.07 -6.23
N VAL A 346 -2.58 0.64 -6.41
CA VAL A 346 -1.86 0.70 -7.68
C VAL A 346 -0.37 0.51 -7.47
N ASN A 347 0.26 -0.27 -8.32
CA ASN A 347 1.69 -0.15 -8.56
C ASN A 347 1.89 0.92 -9.61
N ALA A 348 2.46 2.04 -9.22
CA ALA A 348 2.57 3.21 -10.07
C ALA A 348 3.89 3.94 -9.87
N TYR A 349 4.35 4.57 -10.95
CA TYR A 349 5.64 5.26 -10.99
C TYR A 349 5.52 6.63 -11.64
N CYS A 350 6.20 7.60 -11.06
CA CYS A 350 6.25 8.98 -11.56
C CYS A 350 7.60 9.26 -12.19
N PHE A 351 7.60 9.91 -13.37
CA PHE A 351 8.81 10.37 -14.04
C PHE A 351 9.27 11.67 -13.39
N VAL A 352 10.50 11.69 -12.89
CA VAL A 352 11.02 12.83 -12.13
C VAL A 352 11.48 13.93 -13.08
N LYS A 353 11.14 15.18 -12.76
CA LYS A 353 11.63 16.34 -13.49
C LYS A 353 13.15 16.43 -13.40
N GLY A 354 13.82 16.54 -14.57
CA GLY A 354 15.28 16.54 -14.64
C GLY A 354 15.90 15.16 -14.58
N GLY A 355 15.13 14.08 -14.69
CA GLY A 355 15.66 12.73 -14.86
C GLY A 355 16.52 12.62 -16.12
N HIS A 356 17.59 11.83 -16.06
CA HIS A 356 18.58 11.73 -17.14
C HIS A 356 18.25 10.61 -18.14
N ASN A 357 17.35 9.67 -17.78
CA ASN A 357 17.02 8.52 -18.62
C ASN A 357 15.52 8.15 -18.60
N PRO A 358 14.63 9.06 -19.03
CA PRO A 358 13.20 8.75 -19.06
C PRO A 358 12.85 7.63 -20.06
N GLU A 359 13.61 7.47 -21.16
CA GLU A 359 13.43 6.33 -22.07
C GLU A 359 13.70 4.99 -21.38
N GLY A 360 14.75 4.93 -20.55
CA GLY A 360 15.05 3.75 -19.75
C GLY A 360 13.94 3.42 -18.76
N VAL A 361 13.34 4.44 -18.14
CA VAL A 361 12.17 4.28 -17.26
C VAL A 361 10.99 3.70 -18.05
N GLY A 362 10.65 4.25 -19.21
CA GLY A 362 9.58 3.72 -20.06
C GLY A 362 9.81 2.23 -20.39
N LYS A 363 11.05 1.86 -20.80
CA LYS A 363 11.38 0.46 -21.08
C LYS A 363 11.31 -0.46 -19.85
N PHE A 364 11.68 0.03 -18.66
CA PHE A 364 11.51 -0.72 -17.43
C PHE A 364 10.02 -0.95 -17.11
N LEU A 365 9.18 0.07 -17.28
CA LEU A 365 7.74 -0.04 -17.06
C LEU A 365 7.04 -0.90 -18.11
N ASP A 366 7.51 -0.92 -19.38
CA ASP A 366 7.09 -1.90 -20.39
C ASP A 366 7.42 -3.34 -19.94
N CYS A 367 8.62 -3.56 -19.36
CA CYS A 367 8.97 -4.87 -18.78
C CYS A 367 8.11 -5.24 -17.58
N PHE A 368 7.72 -4.25 -16.79
CA PHE A 368 6.78 -4.46 -15.69
C PHE A 368 5.41 -4.90 -16.23
N ARG A 369 4.87 -4.18 -17.21
CA ARG A 369 3.61 -4.56 -17.85
C ARG A 369 3.69 -5.96 -18.46
N PHE A 370 4.77 -6.27 -19.18
CA PHE A 370 5.02 -7.62 -19.70
C PHE A 370 4.93 -8.69 -18.61
N SER A 371 5.54 -8.46 -17.44
CA SER A 371 5.50 -9.42 -16.33
C SER A 371 4.08 -9.66 -15.79
N LYS A 372 3.15 -8.72 -16.00
CA LYS A 372 1.77 -8.79 -15.53
C LYS A 372 0.77 -9.36 -16.53
N ILE A 373 1.09 -9.34 -17.83
CA ILE A 373 0.17 -9.77 -18.88
C ILE A 373 0.68 -10.96 -19.71
N SER A 374 1.91 -11.40 -19.47
CA SER A 374 2.48 -12.59 -20.12
C SER A 374 2.18 -13.82 -19.26
N ASP A 375 1.37 -14.76 -19.76
CA ASP A 375 1.01 -15.99 -19.04
C ASP A 375 2.25 -16.70 -18.48
N GLY A 376 3.31 -16.84 -19.29
CA GLY A 376 4.54 -17.51 -18.86
C GLY A 376 5.31 -16.74 -17.79
N ALA A 377 5.27 -15.39 -17.80
CA ALA A 377 5.90 -14.59 -16.76
C ALA A 377 5.09 -14.62 -15.46
N GLN A 378 3.77 -14.65 -15.55
CA GLN A 378 2.88 -14.80 -14.39
C GLN A 378 3.04 -16.17 -13.72
N GLU A 379 3.06 -17.26 -14.51
CA GLU A 379 3.31 -18.60 -13.98
C GLU A 379 4.63 -18.66 -13.18
N ILE A 380 5.70 -18.07 -13.72
CA ILE A 380 6.99 -17.98 -13.01
C ILE A 380 6.86 -17.14 -11.73
N SER A 381 6.10 -16.04 -11.77
CA SER A 381 5.86 -15.17 -10.62
C SER A 381 5.12 -15.89 -9.50
N ASP A 382 4.06 -16.62 -9.84
CA ASP A 382 3.25 -17.38 -8.87
C ASP A 382 4.05 -18.53 -8.26
N GLU A 383 4.79 -19.28 -9.09
CA GLU A 383 5.71 -20.33 -8.59
C GLU A 383 6.75 -19.78 -7.61
N GLN A 384 7.30 -18.60 -7.91
CA GLN A 384 8.27 -17.94 -7.03
C GLN A 384 7.61 -17.47 -5.75
N PHE A 385 6.40 -16.89 -5.82
CA PHE A 385 5.64 -16.42 -4.68
C PHE A 385 5.30 -17.57 -3.72
N VAL A 386 4.80 -18.69 -4.26
CA VAL A 386 4.57 -19.91 -3.49
C VAL A 386 5.85 -20.40 -2.83
N LYS A 387 6.96 -20.43 -3.57
CA LYS A 387 8.25 -20.86 -3.04
C LYS A 387 8.81 -19.95 -1.94
N ASP A 388 8.65 -18.64 -2.07
CA ASP A 388 9.22 -17.67 -1.15
C ASP A 388 8.37 -17.51 0.11
N TYR A 389 7.03 -17.60 0.00
CA TYR A 389 6.10 -17.34 1.10
C TYR A 389 5.30 -18.56 1.54
N GLU A 390 5.39 -19.67 0.81
CA GLU A 390 4.67 -20.93 1.08
C GLU A 390 3.13 -20.72 1.17
N TRP A 391 2.60 -19.85 0.31
CA TRP A 391 1.16 -19.68 0.18
C TRP A 391 0.54 -20.92 -0.46
N THR A 392 -0.71 -21.19 -0.12
CA THR A 392 -1.51 -22.25 -0.76
C THR A 392 -2.06 -21.77 -2.11
N ASP A 393 -2.42 -22.71 -2.99
CA ASP A 393 -3.08 -22.40 -4.26
C ASP A 393 -4.36 -21.57 -4.01
N GLU A 394 -5.13 -21.90 -2.98
CA GLU A 394 -6.36 -21.17 -2.61
C GLU A 394 -6.08 -19.69 -2.22
N MET A 395 -4.97 -19.43 -1.52
CA MET A 395 -4.56 -18.05 -1.21
C MET A 395 -4.20 -17.27 -2.48
N ILE A 396 -3.51 -17.90 -3.43
CA ILE A 396 -3.17 -17.28 -4.72
C ILE A 396 -4.43 -17.01 -5.53
N GLU A 397 -5.35 -17.98 -5.62
CA GLU A 397 -6.63 -17.81 -6.32
C GLU A 397 -7.45 -16.65 -5.72
N MET A 398 -7.55 -16.57 -4.39
CA MET A 398 -8.27 -15.47 -3.72
C MET A 398 -7.62 -14.11 -3.99
N LYS A 399 -6.29 -14.01 -3.90
CA LYS A 399 -5.55 -12.78 -4.24
C LYS A 399 -5.81 -12.34 -5.68
N ASN A 400 -5.73 -13.27 -6.64
CA ASN A 400 -5.94 -12.97 -8.05
C ASN A 400 -7.38 -12.49 -8.29
N LYS A 401 -8.37 -13.13 -7.66
CA LYS A 401 -9.78 -12.71 -7.71
C LYS A 401 -9.99 -11.30 -7.13
N MET A 402 -9.33 -10.97 -6.02
CA MET A 402 -9.37 -9.61 -5.47
C MET A 402 -8.75 -8.58 -6.44
N ASN A 403 -7.65 -8.93 -7.11
CA ASN A 403 -7.04 -8.03 -8.11
C ASN A 403 -7.96 -7.81 -9.32
N GLU A 404 -8.63 -8.87 -9.80
CA GLU A 404 -9.63 -8.76 -10.86
C GLU A 404 -10.79 -7.84 -10.44
N MET A 405 -11.34 -8.02 -9.23
CA MET A 405 -12.41 -7.16 -8.70
C MET A 405 -12.00 -5.68 -8.62
N ALA A 406 -10.78 -5.41 -8.14
CA ALA A 406 -10.26 -4.04 -8.06
C ALA A 406 -10.03 -3.41 -9.45
N LEU A 407 -9.64 -4.21 -10.43
CA LEU A 407 -9.44 -3.75 -11.81
C LEU A 407 -10.79 -3.48 -12.50
N GLU A 408 -11.80 -4.33 -12.28
CA GLU A 408 -13.13 -4.17 -12.84
C GLU A 408 -13.89 -2.95 -12.28
N ASN A 409 -13.81 -2.75 -10.97
CA ASN A 409 -14.54 -1.70 -10.24
C ASN A 409 -13.59 -0.90 -9.32
N PRO A 410 -12.64 -0.11 -9.87
CA PRO A 410 -11.64 0.57 -9.07
C PRO A 410 -12.23 1.71 -8.22
N VAL A 411 -11.83 1.78 -6.95
CA VAL A 411 -12.16 2.87 -6.04
C VAL A 411 -10.88 3.66 -5.75
N PHE A 412 -10.67 4.75 -6.47
CA PHE A 412 -9.50 5.60 -6.33
C PHE A 412 -9.77 6.77 -5.37
N ASP A 413 -9.13 6.77 -4.21
CA ASP A 413 -9.25 7.84 -3.23
C ASP A 413 -8.02 8.75 -3.25
N TYR A 414 -8.22 10.02 -3.59
CA TYR A 414 -7.16 10.98 -3.83
C TYR A 414 -6.79 11.84 -2.62
N TYR A 415 -7.39 11.63 -1.44
CA TYR A 415 -7.20 12.55 -0.32
C TYR A 415 -5.74 12.67 0.13
N ASN A 416 -4.97 11.59 0.10
CA ASN A 416 -3.54 11.60 0.44
C ASN A 416 -2.68 12.38 -0.56
N GLY A 417 -3.15 12.50 -1.79
CA GLY A 417 -2.45 13.15 -2.90
C GLY A 417 -2.70 14.64 -3.03
N ILE A 418 -3.60 15.23 -2.25
CA ILE A 418 -3.90 16.66 -2.31
C ILE A 418 -2.82 17.46 -1.59
N SER A 419 -2.69 17.28 -0.29
CA SER A 419 -1.65 17.89 0.56
C SER A 419 -1.53 17.14 1.88
N SER A 420 -0.44 17.35 2.60
CA SER A 420 -0.29 16.85 3.97
C SER A 420 -1.37 17.39 4.90
N ASP A 421 -1.78 18.66 4.72
CA ASP A 421 -2.83 19.26 5.55
C ASP A 421 -4.18 18.54 5.39
N VAL A 422 -4.54 18.15 4.16
CA VAL A 422 -5.76 17.37 3.89
C VAL A 422 -5.66 15.97 4.52
N THR A 423 -4.50 15.32 4.39
CA THR A 423 -4.27 14.03 5.05
C THR A 423 -4.41 14.14 6.56
N ASP A 424 -3.80 15.15 7.20
CA ASP A 424 -3.89 15.37 8.64
C ASP A 424 -5.32 15.66 9.11
N ILE A 425 -6.11 16.40 8.31
CA ILE A 425 -7.52 16.67 8.60
C ILE A 425 -8.34 15.39 8.52
N LEU A 426 -8.21 14.64 7.43
CA LEU A 426 -9.04 13.45 7.19
C LEU A 426 -8.62 12.29 8.08
N ASP A 427 -7.34 12.04 8.30
CA ASP A 427 -6.84 10.98 9.18
C ASP A 427 -6.97 11.28 10.68
N SER A 428 -7.49 12.47 11.03
CA SER A 428 -7.67 12.84 12.44
C SER A 428 -8.56 11.84 13.18
N SER A 429 -8.05 11.31 14.29
CA SER A 429 -8.81 10.46 15.21
C SER A 429 -9.77 11.24 16.13
N VAL A 430 -9.75 12.56 16.05
CA VAL A 430 -10.57 13.45 16.90
C VAL A 430 -11.82 13.93 16.17
N ASN A 431 -11.68 14.24 14.87
CA ASN A 431 -12.74 14.82 14.06
C ASN A 431 -12.66 14.48 12.57
N GLY A 432 -11.80 13.53 12.18
CA GLY A 432 -11.65 13.02 10.81
C GLY A 432 -12.45 11.74 10.57
N ILE A 433 -12.07 11.02 9.51
CA ILE A 433 -12.71 9.75 9.13
C ILE A 433 -12.50 8.62 10.16
N ARG A 434 -11.48 8.76 11.02
CA ARG A 434 -11.18 7.79 12.10
C ARG A 434 -11.88 8.11 13.42
N ALA A 435 -12.58 9.22 13.51
CA ALA A 435 -13.21 9.66 14.76
C ALA A 435 -14.43 8.80 15.12
N THR A 436 -15.15 8.27 14.14
CA THR A 436 -16.34 7.43 14.35
C THR A 436 -16.01 6.11 15.03
N SER A 437 -14.92 5.46 14.65
CA SER A 437 -14.39 4.26 15.32
C SER A 437 -13.88 4.52 16.75
N ARG A 438 -13.96 5.77 17.22
CA ARG A 438 -13.57 6.25 18.55
C ARG A 438 -14.71 6.99 19.28
N GLY A 439 -15.92 6.83 18.77
CA GLY A 439 -17.13 7.29 19.44
C GLY A 439 -17.55 8.72 19.14
N VAL A 440 -17.05 9.32 18.08
CA VAL A 440 -17.53 10.61 17.58
C VAL A 440 -18.53 10.38 16.46
N PRO A 441 -19.82 10.79 16.58
CA PRO A 441 -20.80 10.64 15.52
C PRO A 441 -20.36 11.32 14.22
N TRP A 442 -20.63 10.69 13.05
CA TRP A 442 -20.19 11.22 11.76
C TRP A 442 -20.66 12.65 11.46
N ASN A 443 -21.90 12.99 11.82
CA ASN A 443 -22.42 14.34 11.63
C ASN A 443 -21.60 15.42 12.35
N GLU A 444 -20.96 15.10 13.48
CA GLU A 444 -20.06 16.03 14.17
C GLU A 444 -18.73 16.11 13.43
N SER A 445 -18.15 14.96 13.05
CA SER A 445 -16.89 14.88 12.31
C SER A 445 -16.97 15.60 10.96
N VAL A 446 -17.95 15.28 10.12
CA VAL A 446 -18.07 15.85 8.78
C VAL A 446 -18.27 17.37 8.82
N ASN A 447 -19.05 17.88 9.80
CA ASN A 447 -19.23 19.33 9.94
C ASN A 447 -17.95 20.05 10.38
N ALA A 448 -17.06 19.36 11.08
CA ALA A 448 -15.78 19.96 11.50
C ALA A 448 -14.76 20.05 10.35
N ILE A 449 -14.79 19.10 9.38
CA ILE A 449 -13.73 18.97 8.38
C ILE A 449 -14.15 19.38 6.97
N TYR A 450 -15.44 19.33 6.62
CA TYR A 450 -15.92 19.48 5.24
C TYR A 450 -15.47 20.76 4.55
N ASP A 451 -15.75 21.92 5.17
CA ASP A 451 -15.49 23.23 4.54
C ASP A 451 -13.98 23.47 4.39
N GLN A 452 -13.19 23.02 5.35
CA GLN A 452 -11.73 23.13 5.27
C GLN A 452 -11.16 22.24 4.15
N THR A 453 -11.62 20.99 4.06
CA THR A 453 -11.26 20.08 2.97
C THR A 453 -11.66 20.63 1.61
N GLN A 454 -12.88 21.20 1.50
CA GLN A 454 -13.38 21.80 0.26
C GLN A 454 -12.48 22.95 -0.22
N ASN A 455 -12.03 23.80 0.68
CA ASN A 455 -11.15 24.91 0.33
C ASN A 455 -9.82 24.42 -0.29
N PHE A 456 -9.21 23.36 0.26
CA PHE A 456 -8.00 22.77 -0.32
C PHE A 456 -8.26 22.14 -1.70
N ILE A 457 -9.41 21.48 -1.87
CA ILE A 457 -9.83 20.92 -3.16
C ILE A 457 -9.97 22.02 -4.21
N ASP A 458 -10.64 23.11 -3.85
CA ASP A 458 -10.86 24.26 -4.75
C ASP A 458 -9.52 24.89 -5.17
N GLU A 459 -8.58 25.09 -4.25
CA GLU A 459 -7.23 25.59 -4.54
C GLU A 459 -6.44 24.69 -5.49
N VAL A 460 -6.59 23.37 -5.38
CA VAL A 460 -5.92 22.41 -6.25
C VAL A 460 -6.60 22.36 -7.62
N ASN A 461 -7.94 22.38 -7.65
CA ASN A 461 -8.72 22.39 -8.88
C ASN A 461 -8.49 23.66 -9.74
N GLU A 462 -8.22 24.82 -9.08
CA GLU A 462 -7.84 26.04 -9.81
C GLU A 462 -6.52 25.87 -10.59
N LYS A 463 -5.62 25.02 -10.10
CA LYS A 463 -4.34 24.71 -10.75
C LYS A 463 -4.44 23.65 -11.86
N ASN A 464 -5.58 22.97 -11.97
CA ASN A 464 -5.92 22.04 -13.05
C ASN A 464 -6.79 22.73 -14.11
N SER A 465 -6.65 24.01 -14.32
CA SER A 465 -7.30 24.67 -15.44
C SER A 465 -6.43 24.41 -16.67
N ALA A 466 -6.85 23.51 -17.53
CA ALA A 466 -6.32 23.40 -18.89
C ALA A 466 -6.52 24.77 -19.57
N GLU A 467 -5.41 25.47 -19.88
CA GLU A 467 -5.42 26.58 -20.83
C GLU A 467 -5.64 26.06 -22.26
#